data_1c82b48c06a948ff9159e24441b111ae
#
_entry.id   1c82b48c06a948ff9159e24441b111ae
#
_cell.length_a   1.000
_cell.length_b   1.000
_cell.length_c   1.000
_cell.angle_alpha   90.00
_cell.angle_beta   90.00
_cell.angle_gamma   90.00
#
_symmetry.space_group_name_H-M   'P 1'
#
loop_
_entity.id
_entity.type
_entity.pdbx_description
1 polymer ?
#
loop_
_entity_poly.entity_id
_entity_poly.type
_entity_poly.pdbx_seq_one_letter_code
_entity_poly.pdbx_strand_id
1 'polypeptide(L)'
;MKITIQHIDLFPTRIWLFDLSGLSEHYPVWQSALDQLRRENPTAAGRSNRNGWNSDKIIAANPLFASLVEAANQAFIHALLQTDPNVNYSFKLELWANIHDQGGYNMFHVHQNVLL
;
A
#
# COMPACT_ATOMS: atom_id res chain seq x y z
N MET A 1 -31.00 28.82 29.44
CA MET A 1 -30.95 27.39 29.05
C MET A 1 -29.49 26.97 28.88
N LYS A 2 -29.08 25.91 29.55
CA LYS A 2 -27.74 25.31 29.39
C LYS A 2 -27.85 24.08 28.52
N ILE A 3 -27.12 24.05 27.41
CA ILE A 3 -27.05 22.88 26.54
C ILE A 3 -25.75 22.14 26.83
N THR A 4 -25.84 20.85 27.15
CA THR A 4 -24.67 19.99 27.30
C THR A 4 -24.57 19.15 26.05
N ILE A 5 -23.39 19.18 25.40
CA ILE A 5 -23.11 18.39 24.16
C ILE A 5 -22.23 17.21 24.55
N GLN A 6 -22.65 16.04 24.19
CA GLN A 6 -21.86 14.81 24.27
C GLN A 6 -21.80 14.18 22.87
N HIS A 7 -20.68 13.57 22.54
CA HIS A 7 -20.55 12.76 21.35
C HIS A 7 -19.98 11.40 21.71
N ILE A 8 -20.34 10.42 20.96
CA ILE A 8 -19.86 9.05 21.09
C ILE A 8 -19.47 8.59 19.68
N ASP A 9 -18.25 8.12 19.53
CA ASP A 9 -17.79 7.52 18.28
C ASP A 9 -18.25 6.05 18.26
N LEU A 10 -19.10 5.71 17.29
CA LEU A 10 -19.56 4.34 17.06
C LEU A 10 -18.89 3.81 15.79
N PHE A 11 -18.24 2.65 15.90
CA PHE A 11 -17.57 1.97 14.78
C PHE A 11 -16.53 2.84 14.05
N PRO A 12 -15.59 3.45 14.75
CA PRO A 12 -14.58 4.29 14.11
C PRO A 12 -13.73 3.46 13.15
N THR A 13 -13.44 4.03 11.98
CA THR A 13 -12.43 3.48 11.06
C THR A 13 -11.08 4.03 11.42
N ARG A 14 -10.15 3.16 11.85
CA ARG A 14 -8.79 3.56 12.17
C ARG A 14 -7.93 3.58 10.91
N ILE A 15 -7.20 4.67 10.72
CA ILE A 15 -6.24 4.83 9.63
C ILE A 15 -4.86 4.96 10.25
N TRP A 16 -3.89 4.21 9.71
CA TRP A 16 -2.50 4.25 10.12
C TRP A 16 -1.69 4.98 9.05
N LEU A 17 -0.92 5.96 9.46
CA LEU A 17 -0.01 6.70 8.60
C LEU A 17 1.42 6.44 9.06
N PHE A 18 2.27 6.02 8.14
CA PHE A 18 3.67 5.76 8.42
C PHE A 18 4.55 6.66 7.55
N ASP A 19 5.50 7.34 8.18
CA ASP A 19 6.49 8.14 7.47
C ASP A 19 7.66 7.24 7.03
N LEU A 20 7.85 7.13 5.73
CA LEU A 20 8.94 6.36 5.11
C LEU A 20 10.04 7.26 4.53
N SER A 21 10.11 8.53 4.91
CA SER A 21 11.13 9.47 4.43
C SER A 21 12.56 9.00 4.67
N GLY A 22 12.78 8.17 5.70
CA GLY A 22 14.07 7.50 5.95
C GLY A 22 14.53 6.52 4.86
N LEU A 23 13.66 6.18 3.90
CA LEU A 23 13.98 5.33 2.75
C LEU A 23 14.25 6.13 1.47
N SER A 24 14.33 7.44 1.55
CA SER A 24 14.45 8.33 0.37
C SER A 24 15.68 8.07 -0.50
N GLU A 25 16.75 7.55 0.08
CA GLU A 25 17.96 7.14 -0.66
C GLU A 25 17.70 6.01 -1.67
N HIS A 26 16.66 5.21 -1.46
CA HIS A 26 16.26 4.12 -2.36
C HIS A 26 15.37 4.56 -3.53
N TYR A 27 14.77 5.75 -3.47
CA TYR A 27 13.79 6.21 -4.47
C TYR A 27 14.30 6.17 -5.90
N PRO A 28 15.53 6.62 -6.21
CA PRO A 28 16.05 6.56 -7.59
C PRO A 28 16.18 5.14 -8.12
N VAL A 29 16.58 4.20 -7.25
CA VAL A 29 16.69 2.77 -7.60
C VAL A 29 15.32 2.17 -7.88
N TRP A 30 14.35 2.45 -7.02
CA TRP A 30 12.97 1.97 -7.21
C TRP A 30 12.34 2.53 -8.47
N GLN A 31 12.51 3.84 -8.72
CA GLN A 31 11.99 4.47 -9.93
C GLN A 31 12.59 3.82 -11.18
N SER A 32 13.91 3.65 -11.22
CA SER A 32 14.60 3.02 -12.34
C SER A 32 14.15 1.56 -12.57
N ALA A 33 13.96 0.81 -11.48
CA ALA A 33 13.46 -0.57 -11.55
C ALA A 33 12.02 -0.63 -12.10
N LEU A 34 11.13 0.27 -11.66
CA LEU A 34 9.75 0.35 -12.14
C LEU A 34 9.69 0.76 -13.63
N ASP A 35 10.51 1.71 -14.03
CA ASP A 35 10.60 2.12 -15.43
C ASP A 35 11.10 0.98 -16.33
N GLN A 36 12.03 0.17 -15.84
CA GLN A 36 12.49 -1.03 -16.55
C GLN A 36 11.37 -2.07 -16.65
N LEU A 37 10.70 -2.40 -15.56
CA LEU A 37 9.58 -3.33 -15.54
C LEU A 37 8.47 -2.90 -16.51
N ARG A 38 8.18 -1.60 -16.56
CA ARG A 38 7.19 -1.05 -17.50
C ARG A 38 7.64 -1.20 -18.95
N ARG A 39 8.92 -0.99 -19.27
CA ARG A 39 9.45 -1.20 -20.63
C ARG A 39 9.40 -2.67 -21.05
N GLU A 40 9.69 -3.58 -20.13
CA GLU A 40 9.66 -5.02 -20.39
C GLU A 40 8.23 -5.56 -20.53
N ASN A 41 7.27 -4.92 -19.87
CA ASN A 41 5.89 -5.37 -19.78
C ASN A 41 4.89 -4.22 -19.93
N PRO A 42 4.89 -3.51 -21.09
CA PRO A 42 4.16 -2.26 -21.26
C PRO A 42 2.63 -2.42 -21.22
N THR A 43 2.13 -3.62 -21.45
CA THR A 43 0.69 -3.94 -21.44
C THR A 43 0.17 -4.49 -20.13
N ALA A 44 1.00 -4.56 -19.09
CA ALA A 44 0.57 -4.99 -17.77
C ALA A 44 -0.49 -4.02 -17.25
N ALA A 45 -1.74 -4.44 -17.27
CA ALA A 45 -2.88 -3.64 -16.90
C ALA A 45 -3.46 -4.09 -15.57
N GLY A 46 -3.53 -3.18 -14.62
CA GLY A 46 -4.40 -3.35 -13.45
C GLY A 46 -5.87 -3.27 -13.89
N ARG A 47 -6.73 -4.04 -13.26
CA ARG A 47 -8.16 -4.09 -13.60
C ARG A 47 -8.87 -2.76 -13.37
N SER A 48 -8.47 -2.01 -12.34
CA SER A 48 -9.02 -0.70 -12.00
C SER A 48 -8.26 0.47 -12.64
N ASN A 49 -7.08 0.22 -13.20
CA ASN A 49 -6.18 1.24 -13.74
C ASN A 49 -6.71 1.77 -15.09
N ARG A 50 -6.70 3.10 -15.25
CA ARG A 50 -7.03 3.80 -16.50
C ARG A 50 -5.92 4.77 -16.82
N ASN A 51 -5.44 4.73 -18.06
CA ASN A 51 -4.33 5.53 -18.55
C ASN A 51 -3.11 5.47 -17.65
N GLY A 52 -2.69 4.25 -17.35
CA GLY A 52 -1.54 3.97 -16.50
C GLY A 52 -1.08 2.53 -16.63
N TRP A 53 -0.11 2.18 -15.83
CA TRP A 53 0.52 0.87 -15.80
C TRP A 53 0.46 0.29 -14.38
N ASN A 54 0.35 -1.02 -14.27
CA ASN A 54 0.39 -1.75 -13.01
C ASN A 54 1.43 -2.88 -13.11
N SER A 55 2.27 -2.99 -12.10
CA SER A 55 3.36 -3.98 -12.07
C SER A 55 2.90 -5.42 -11.83
N ASP A 56 1.61 -5.65 -11.55
CA ASP A 56 1.17 -6.87 -10.91
C ASP A 56 1.86 -7.12 -9.56
N LYS A 57 1.67 -8.26 -8.94
CA LYS A 57 2.14 -8.58 -7.57
C LYS A 57 3.61 -9.01 -7.50
N ILE A 58 4.47 -8.46 -8.35
CA ILE A 58 5.88 -8.88 -8.47
C ILE A 58 6.83 -8.08 -7.59
N ILE A 59 6.40 -6.96 -7.03
CA ILE A 59 7.28 -6.04 -6.29
C ILE A 59 7.85 -6.69 -5.04
N ALA A 60 7.03 -7.43 -4.28
CA ALA A 60 7.48 -8.04 -3.03
C ALA A 60 8.59 -9.09 -3.20
N ALA A 61 8.68 -9.73 -4.37
CA ALA A 61 9.70 -10.72 -4.68
C ALA A 61 10.98 -10.13 -5.31
N ASN A 62 10.96 -8.85 -5.68
CA ASN A 62 12.10 -8.20 -6.32
C ASN A 62 13.07 -7.66 -5.25
N PRO A 63 14.34 -8.12 -5.21
CA PRO A 63 15.32 -7.72 -4.19
C PRO A 63 15.59 -6.21 -4.13
N LEU A 64 15.38 -5.48 -5.23
CA LEU A 64 15.56 -4.02 -5.26
C LEU A 64 14.56 -3.28 -4.34
N PHE A 65 13.45 -3.92 -3.99
CA PHE A 65 12.43 -3.37 -3.09
C PHE A 65 12.48 -3.96 -1.67
N ALA A 66 13.55 -4.69 -1.32
CA ALA A 66 13.64 -5.39 -0.02
C ALA A 66 13.45 -4.45 1.17
N SER A 67 14.02 -3.25 1.14
CA SER A 67 13.86 -2.25 2.22
C SER A 67 12.42 -1.75 2.34
N LEU A 68 11.70 -1.60 1.22
CA LEU A 68 10.29 -1.24 1.23
C LEU A 68 9.43 -2.37 1.79
N VAL A 69 9.71 -3.61 1.38
CA VAL A 69 9.01 -4.81 1.86
C VAL A 69 9.18 -4.94 3.38
N GLU A 70 10.39 -4.74 3.88
CA GLU A 70 10.67 -4.79 5.32
C GLU A 70 9.92 -3.70 6.09
N ALA A 71 9.96 -2.45 5.60
CA ALA A 71 9.23 -1.34 6.20
C ALA A 71 7.70 -1.59 6.20
N ALA A 72 7.16 -2.10 5.11
CA ALA A 72 5.74 -2.46 5.01
C ALA A 72 5.36 -3.58 6.00
N ASN A 73 6.19 -4.61 6.13
CA ASN A 73 5.98 -5.67 7.12
C ASN A 73 5.97 -5.13 8.55
N GLN A 74 6.94 -4.30 8.91
CA GLN A 74 7.02 -3.71 10.25
C GLN A 74 5.82 -2.80 10.54
N ALA A 75 5.43 -1.98 9.59
CA ALA A 75 4.26 -1.10 9.71
C ALA A 75 2.97 -1.92 9.92
N PHE A 76 2.79 -2.98 9.14
CA PHE A 76 1.61 -3.85 9.23
C PHE A 76 1.57 -4.61 10.56
N ILE A 77 2.69 -5.18 11.00
CA ILE A 77 2.80 -5.84 12.31
C ILE A 77 2.48 -4.86 13.43
N HIS A 78 3.01 -3.64 13.38
CA HIS A 78 2.71 -2.60 14.36
C HIS A 78 1.20 -2.31 14.43
N ALA A 79 0.55 -2.10 13.29
CA ALA A 79 -0.88 -1.85 13.22
C ALA A 79 -1.71 -3.01 13.77
N LEU A 80 -1.34 -4.25 13.45
CA LEU A 80 -2.02 -5.45 13.96
C LEU A 80 -1.90 -5.56 15.48
N LEU A 81 -0.71 -5.40 16.05
CA LEU A 81 -0.48 -5.48 17.49
C LEU A 81 -1.21 -4.38 18.26
N GLN A 82 -1.37 -3.20 17.67
CA GLN A 82 -2.17 -2.13 18.27
C GLN A 82 -3.68 -2.42 18.22
N THR A 83 -4.12 -3.22 17.25
CA THR A 83 -5.52 -3.58 17.07
C THR A 83 -5.91 -4.77 17.98
N ASP A 84 -5.07 -5.81 17.99
CA ASP A 84 -5.26 -6.98 18.85
C ASP A 84 -3.89 -7.58 19.25
N PRO A 85 -3.37 -7.27 20.43
CA PRO A 85 -2.04 -7.74 20.85
C PRO A 85 -2.00 -9.24 21.17
N ASN A 86 -3.15 -9.91 21.27
CA ASN A 86 -3.23 -11.32 21.68
C ASN A 86 -3.36 -12.28 20.49
N VAL A 87 -3.52 -11.75 19.28
CA VAL A 87 -3.67 -12.59 18.08
C VAL A 87 -2.31 -12.85 17.44
N ASN A 88 -2.08 -14.11 17.12
CA ASN A 88 -0.93 -14.54 16.33
C ASN A 88 -1.35 -14.64 14.86
N TYR A 89 -0.91 -13.69 14.04
CA TYR A 89 -1.21 -13.63 12.62
C TYR A 89 -0.13 -14.31 11.80
N SER A 90 -0.57 -15.10 10.81
CA SER A 90 0.25 -15.49 9.67
C SER A 90 -0.31 -14.80 8.43
N PHE A 91 0.51 -14.02 7.75
CA PHE A 91 0.08 -13.28 6.55
C PHE A 91 1.17 -13.28 5.48
N LYS A 92 0.75 -13.04 4.25
CA LYS A 92 1.62 -12.82 3.11
C LYS A 92 1.43 -11.39 2.63
N LEU A 93 2.53 -10.64 2.53
CA LEU A 93 2.52 -9.31 1.95
C LEU A 93 2.52 -9.40 0.43
N GLU A 94 1.58 -8.72 -0.22
CA GLU A 94 1.56 -8.52 -1.66
C GLU A 94 1.74 -7.03 -1.96
N LEU A 95 2.66 -6.71 -2.84
CA LEU A 95 2.95 -5.35 -3.26
C LEU A 95 2.90 -5.24 -4.78
N TRP A 96 2.31 -4.18 -5.25
CA TRP A 96 2.32 -3.77 -6.65
C TRP A 96 2.49 -2.26 -6.76
N ALA A 97 2.96 -1.81 -7.91
CA ALA A 97 3.09 -0.39 -8.22
C ALA A 97 2.13 0.01 -9.32
N ASN A 98 1.58 1.21 -9.19
CA ASN A 98 0.84 1.86 -10.25
C ASN A 98 1.64 3.08 -10.73
N ILE A 99 1.77 3.22 -12.05
CA ILE A 99 2.31 4.42 -12.68
C ILE A 99 1.19 4.99 -13.57
N HIS A 100 0.73 6.17 -13.24
CA HIS A 100 -0.29 6.87 -14.01
C HIS A 100 0.35 7.90 -14.93
N ASP A 101 -0.06 7.89 -16.19
CA ASP A 101 0.21 8.97 -17.10
C ASP A 101 -0.73 10.15 -16.81
N GLN A 102 -0.52 11.28 -17.45
CA GLN A 102 -1.36 12.47 -17.22
C GLN A 102 -2.84 12.15 -17.41
N GLY A 103 -3.65 12.46 -16.41
CA GLY A 103 -5.09 12.14 -16.40
C GLY A 103 -5.43 10.69 -16.06
N GLY A 104 -4.41 9.85 -15.73
CA GLY A 104 -4.62 8.48 -15.29
C GLY A 104 -5.18 8.40 -13.87
N TYR A 105 -5.96 7.34 -13.61
CA TYR A 105 -6.58 7.10 -12.32
C TYR A 105 -6.91 5.62 -12.11
N ASN A 106 -7.17 5.23 -10.87
CA ASN A 106 -7.79 3.97 -10.55
C ASN A 106 -9.29 4.16 -10.33
N MET A 107 -10.08 3.27 -10.91
CA MET A 107 -11.52 3.22 -10.63
C MET A 107 -11.77 2.77 -9.18
N PHE A 108 -12.92 3.16 -8.62
CA PHE A 108 -13.37 2.59 -7.35
C PHE A 108 -13.46 1.06 -7.45
N HIS A 109 -12.92 0.38 -6.48
CA HIS A 109 -12.88 -1.07 -6.42
C HIS A 109 -12.78 -1.54 -4.97
N VAL A 110 -12.98 -2.82 -4.77
CA VAL A 110 -12.86 -3.47 -3.48
C VAL A 110 -11.80 -4.57 -3.52
N HIS A 111 -11.16 -4.80 -2.39
CA HIS A 111 -10.26 -5.93 -2.17
C HIS A 111 -10.98 -6.94 -1.27
N GLN A 112 -11.26 -8.13 -1.81
CA GLN A 112 -11.90 -9.19 -1.06
C GLN A 112 -10.84 -10.12 -0.46
N ASN A 113 -11.11 -10.60 0.76
CA ASN A 113 -10.26 -11.57 1.46
C ASN A 113 -8.82 -11.10 1.74
N VAL A 114 -8.63 -9.79 1.87
CA VAL A 114 -7.35 -9.18 2.26
C VAL A 114 -7.57 -8.19 3.40
N LEU A 115 -6.53 -8.02 4.22
CA LEU A 115 -6.42 -6.90 5.16
C LEU A 115 -5.68 -5.77 4.47
N LEU A 116 -6.23 -4.59 4.53
CA LEU A 116 -5.65 -3.36 4.00
C LEU A 116 -5.29 -2.42 5.14
#